data_adbbd9ffb87bf23bba0ab0872c58e4db
#
_entry.id   adbbd9ffb87bf23bba0ab0872c58e4db
#
_cell.length_a   1.000
_cell.length_b   1.000
_cell.length_c   1.000
_cell.angle_alpha   90.00
_cell.angle_beta   90.00
_cell.angle_gamma   90.00
#
_symmetry.space_group_name_H-M   'P 1'
#
loop_
_entity.id
_entity.type
_entity.pdbx_description
1 polymer ?
#
loop_
_entity_poly.entity_id
_entity_poly.type
_entity_poly.pdbx_seq_one_letter_code
_entity_poly.pdbx_strand_id
1 'polypeptide(L)'
;MKPSFPRMRPTSARACIAASAALALAFHALAQQPANTPAAEPAPPEPTVLVTDLVTGIGDEALPGMVVIVHYTGWLFDPAASDQRGRKFDSSRDRGQPFSFPLGGQRVIRGWEQGIPGMKVGGTRRLVIPPGLAYGTRGAGNGVIPPGATLVFEVELLAVETVTLTEDK
;
A
#
# COMPACT_ATOMS: atom_id res chain seq x y z
N MET A 1 -28.31 -54.52 17.90
CA MET A 1 -27.99 -55.30 19.10
C MET A 1 -27.35 -54.41 20.13
N LYS A 2 -28.13 -54.05 21.18
CA LYS A 2 -27.62 -53.56 22.46
C LYS A 2 -27.32 -54.81 23.33
N PRO A 3 -26.38 -54.77 24.26
CA PRO A 3 -26.71 -54.46 25.64
C PRO A 3 -25.60 -53.65 26.33
N SER A 4 -25.88 -52.81 27.24
CA SER A 4 -26.39 -52.95 28.64
C SER A 4 -25.27 -52.81 29.68
N PHE A 5 -25.46 -51.79 30.55
CA PHE A 5 -24.70 -51.41 31.75
C PHE A 5 -24.55 -52.49 32.80
N PRO A 6 -23.66 -52.31 33.84
CA PRO A 6 -24.26 -51.95 35.12
C PRO A 6 -23.57 -50.84 35.93
N ARG A 7 -24.41 -50.13 36.67
CA ARG A 7 -24.13 -49.24 37.81
C ARG A 7 -23.62 -50.05 39.00
N MET A 8 -22.74 -49.45 39.80
CA MET A 8 -22.68 -49.69 41.21
C MET A 8 -22.31 -48.43 42.00
N ARG A 9 -23.15 -48.09 42.94
CA ARG A 9 -23.07 -47.16 44.05
C ARG A 9 -22.81 -47.97 45.33
N PRO A 10 -22.77 -47.31 46.50
CA PRO A 10 -21.84 -46.41 47.19
C PRO A 10 -21.36 -47.00 48.54
N THR A 11 -20.47 -46.35 49.20
CA THR A 11 -20.41 -46.51 50.68
C THR A 11 -19.78 -45.31 51.35
N SER A 12 -20.56 -44.82 52.29
CA SER A 12 -20.28 -43.78 53.27
C SER A 12 -19.27 -44.26 54.32
N ALA A 13 -18.46 -43.37 54.88
CA ALA A 13 -18.07 -43.39 56.28
C ALA A 13 -17.67 -42.00 56.78
N ARG A 14 -18.32 -41.60 57.82
CA ARG A 14 -18.14 -40.41 58.67
C ARG A 14 -16.98 -40.58 59.63
N ALA A 15 -16.34 -39.45 59.99
CA ALA A 15 -15.93 -39.04 61.35
C ALA A 15 -15.01 -37.84 61.26
N CYS A 16 -15.34 -36.70 61.68
CA CYS A 16 -15.38 -36.04 62.98
C CYS A 16 -14.02 -35.56 63.54
N ILE A 17 -13.95 -34.22 63.80
CA ILE A 17 -13.35 -33.48 64.93
C ILE A 17 -11.83 -33.20 64.78
N ALA A 18 -11.36 -31.98 64.86
CA ALA A 18 -11.39 -30.84 65.73
C ALA A 18 -10.47 -29.73 65.29
N ALA A 19 -10.91 -28.56 65.56
CA ALA A 19 -10.28 -27.27 65.69
C ALA A 19 -8.78 -27.15 65.93
N SER A 20 -8.13 -26.23 65.19
CA SER A 20 -7.19 -25.26 65.85
C SER A 20 -6.93 -24.10 64.84
N ALA A 21 -7.23 -22.91 65.32
CA ALA A 21 -6.94 -21.64 64.67
C ALA A 21 -5.42 -21.39 64.59
N ALA A 22 -4.92 -21.11 63.42
CA ALA A 22 -3.67 -20.38 63.24
C ALA A 22 -3.82 -19.42 62.09
N LEU A 23 -3.96 -18.14 62.44
CA LEU A 23 -3.98 -16.97 61.59
C LEU A 23 -2.58 -16.80 61.00
N ALA A 24 -2.39 -17.23 59.75
CA ALA A 24 -1.19 -16.94 58.98
C ALA A 24 -1.59 -15.99 57.83
N LEU A 25 -1.22 -14.73 58.00
CA LEU A 25 -1.23 -13.72 56.97
C LEU A 25 -0.31 -14.13 55.80
N ALA A 26 -0.83 -14.83 54.83
CA ALA A 26 -0.12 -15.06 53.57
C ALA A 26 -0.29 -13.80 52.71
N PHE A 27 0.75 -12.98 52.65
CA PHE A 27 0.95 -11.96 51.65
C PHE A 27 0.95 -12.67 50.28
N HIS A 28 -0.15 -12.56 49.56
CA HIS A 28 -0.16 -12.89 48.13
C HIS A 28 0.64 -11.82 47.38
N ALA A 29 1.91 -12.05 47.20
CA ALA A 29 2.70 -11.36 46.21
C ALA A 29 2.09 -11.69 44.84
N LEU A 30 1.26 -10.82 44.33
CA LEU A 30 0.78 -10.84 42.95
C LEU A 30 2.00 -10.59 42.07
N ALA A 31 2.62 -11.67 41.63
CA ALA A 31 3.69 -11.62 40.63
C ALA A 31 3.08 -11.02 39.37
N GLN A 32 3.32 -9.72 39.16
CA GLN A 32 3.10 -9.07 37.87
C GLN A 32 4.05 -9.71 36.87
N GLN A 33 3.52 -10.63 36.07
CA GLN A 33 4.22 -11.09 34.86
C GLN A 33 4.40 -9.86 33.97
N PRO A 34 5.62 -9.53 33.54
CA PRO A 34 5.80 -8.53 32.51
C PRO A 34 5.04 -9.03 31.28
N ALA A 35 4.04 -8.25 30.83
CA ALA A 35 3.36 -8.48 29.57
C ALA A 35 4.43 -8.48 28.49
N ASN A 36 4.75 -9.65 28.01
CA ASN A 36 5.62 -9.84 26.86
C ASN A 36 4.82 -9.38 25.64
N THR A 37 4.75 -8.07 25.41
CA THR A 37 4.24 -7.51 24.18
C THR A 37 5.17 -8.01 23.09
N PRO A 38 4.70 -8.84 22.12
CA PRO A 38 5.54 -9.20 20.99
C PRO A 38 6.01 -7.90 20.33
N ALA A 39 7.32 -7.72 20.24
CA ALA A 39 7.89 -6.65 19.46
C ALA A 39 7.26 -6.76 18.06
N ALA A 40 6.54 -5.72 17.65
CA ALA A 40 5.94 -5.66 16.33
C ALA A 40 7.07 -5.92 15.32
N GLU A 41 6.97 -7.03 14.60
CA GLU A 41 7.85 -7.32 13.47
C GLU A 41 7.84 -6.10 12.54
N PRO A 42 9.01 -5.59 12.12
CA PRO A 42 9.04 -4.40 11.27
C PRO A 42 8.18 -4.66 10.03
N ALA A 43 7.19 -3.81 9.81
CA ALA A 43 6.31 -3.90 8.66
C ALA A 43 7.16 -4.00 7.38
N PRO A 44 6.77 -4.84 6.40
CA PRO A 44 7.48 -4.92 5.14
C PRO A 44 7.61 -3.51 4.54
N PRO A 45 8.75 -3.17 3.94
CA PRO A 45 8.97 -1.84 3.39
C PRO A 45 7.85 -1.49 2.40
N GLU A 46 7.25 -0.31 2.58
CA GLU A 46 6.21 0.19 1.69
C GLU A 46 6.74 0.23 0.25
N PRO A 47 5.93 -0.19 -0.73
CA PRO A 47 6.35 -0.13 -2.12
C PRO A 47 6.65 1.32 -2.51
N THR A 48 7.82 1.55 -3.11
CA THR A 48 8.31 2.89 -3.49
C THR A 48 8.43 2.99 -5.00
N VAL A 49 8.08 4.15 -5.55
CA VAL A 49 8.32 4.47 -6.97
C VAL A 49 9.79 4.80 -7.17
N LEU A 50 10.43 4.17 -8.15
CA LEU A 50 11.75 4.60 -8.59
C LEU A 50 11.57 5.74 -9.60
N VAL A 51 12.13 6.89 -9.27
CA VAL A 51 12.03 8.14 -10.04
C VAL A 51 13.40 8.47 -10.64
N THR A 52 13.42 8.78 -11.94
CA THR A 52 14.64 9.25 -12.64
C THR A 52 14.28 10.40 -13.57
N ASP A 53 14.84 11.56 -13.36
CA ASP A 53 14.70 12.69 -14.28
C ASP A 53 15.59 12.46 -15.51
N LEU A 54 14.97 12.34 -16.68
CA LEU A 54 15.65 12.23 -17.96
C LEU A 54 15.98 13.60 -18.52
N VAL A 55 15.08 14.56 -18.33
CA VAL A 55 15.26 15.97 -18.67
C VAL A 55 14.72 16.79 -17.51
N THR A 56 15.52 17.70 -17.00
CA THR A 56 15.07 18.65 -15.98
C THR A 56 14.41 19.84 -16.66
N GLY A 57 13.13 20.07 -16.38
CA GLY A 57 12.42 21.27 -16.85
C GLY A 57 12.87 22.53 -16.15
N ILE A 58 12.57 23.66 -16.75
CA ILE A 58 12.90 25.01 -16.23
C ILE A 58 11.67 25.87 -15.92
N GLY A 59 10.46 25.38 -16.28
CA GLY A 59 9.20 26.09 -16.01
C GLY A 59 8.66 25.85 -14.60
N ASP A 60 7.38 26.12 -14.42
CA ASP A 60 6.69 26.00 -13.14
C ASP A 60 6.70 24.57 -12.62
N GLU A 61 6.71 24.43 -11.30
CA GLU A 61 6.78 23.15 -10.61
C GLU A 61 5.37 22.56 -10.39
N ALA A 62 5.22 21.27 -10.64
CA ALA A 62 3.99 20.54 -10.36
C ALA A 62 3.85 20.30 -8.85
N LEU A 63 2.87 20.96 -8.24
CA LEU A 63 2.54 20.84 -6.83
C LEU A 63 1.17 20.18 -6.63
N PRO A 64 0.97 19.45 -5.52
CA PRO A 64 -0.35 18.93 -5.17
C PRO A 64 -1.41 20.05 -5.14
N GLY A 65 -2.59 19.75 -5.70
CA GLY A 65 -3.69 20.71 -5.85
C GLY A 65 -3.72 21.45 -7.20
N MET A 66 -2.67 21.32 -8.01
CA MET A 66 -2.66 21.84 -9.37
C MET A 66 -3.21 20.82 -10.36
N VAL A 67 -3.72 21.30 -11.49
CA VAL A 67 -3.96 20.45 -12.66
C VAL A 67 -2.67 20.39 -13.47
N VAL A 68 -2.21 19.18 -13.75
CA VAL A 68 -1.03 18.93 -14.57
C VAL A 68 -1.44 18.42 -15.93
N ILE A 69 -0.76 18.90 -16.98
CA ILE A 69 -0.97 18.51 -18.37
C ILE A 69 0.31 17.82 -18.84
N VAL A 70 0.18 16.55 -19.23
CA VAL A 70 1.33 15.71 -19.54
C VAL A 70 1.17 14.97 -20.85
N HIS A 71 2.29 14.69 -21.53
CA HIS A 71 2.41 13.53 -22.38
C HIS A 71 3.05 12.38 -21.63
N TYR A 72 2.59 11.16 -21.93
CA TYR A 72 3.20 9.98 -21.35
C TYR A 72 3.21 8.82 -22.32
N THR A 73 4.10 7.87 -22.07
CA THR A 73 4.07 6.53 -22.63
C THR A 73 4.33 5.53 -21.52
N GLY A 74 3.57 4.43 -21.53
CA GLY A 74 3.65 3.36 -20.54
C GLY A 74 4.02 2.02 -21.16
N TRP A 75 4.93 1.30 -20.51
CA TRP A 75 5.39 -0.04 -20.85
C TRP A 75 5.30 -0.97 -19.66
N LEU A 76 5.15 -2.25 -19.93
CA LEU A 76 5.43 -3.28 -18.95
C LEU A 76 6.93 -3.28 -18.67
N PHE A 77 7.31 -3.45 -17.40
CA PHE A 77 8.72 -3.58 -17.03
C PHE A 77 9.29 -4.89 -17.58
N ASP A 78 10.43 -4.81 -18.25
CA ASP A 78 11.19 -5.96 -18.75
C ASP A 78 12.65 -5.85 -18.30
N PRO A 79 13.09 -6.68 -17.34
CA PRO A 79 14.46 -6.62 -16.83
C PRO A 79 15.50 -7.04 -17.87
N ALA A 80 15.11 -7.73 -18.94
CA ALA A 80 16.02 -8.16 -20.01
C ALA A 80 16.28 -7.05 -21.04
N ALA A 81 15.40 -6.05 -21.13
CA ALA A 81 15.61 -4.90 -22.00
C ALA A 81 16.61 -3.92 -21.36
N SER A 82 17.53 -3.38 -22.17
CA SER A 82 18.58 -2.47 -21.73
C SER A 82 18.02 -1.19 -21.07
N ASP A 83 16.83 -0.78 -21.49
CA ASP A 83 16.10 0.36 -20.97
C ASP A 83 14.92 -0.03 -20.09
N GLN A 84 14.82 -1.33 -19.75
CA GLN A 84 13.77 -1.93 -18.92
C GLN A 84 12.34 -1.74 -19.47
N ARG A 85 12.19 -1.36 -20.74
CA ARG A 85 10.91 -1.17 -21.41
C ARG A 85 10.54 -2.40 -22.21
N GLY A 86 9.54 -3.11 -21.75
CA GLY A 86 8.93 -4.22 -22.48
C GLY A 86 7.82 -3.75 -23.42
N ARG A 87 6.72 -4.49 -23.45
CA ARG A 87 5.58 -4.16 -24.31
C ARG A 87 4.94 -2.85 -23.91
N LYS A 88 4.83 -1.91 -24.86
CA LYS A 88 4.04 -0.68 -24.69
C LYS A 88 2.56 -1.04 -24.54
N PHE A 89 1.88 -0.44 -23.57
CA PHE A 89 0.46 -0.69 -23.35
C PHE A 89 -0.42 0.56 -23.53
N ASP A 90 0.13 1.75 -23.34
CA ASP A 90 -0.62 2.99 -23.53
C ASP A 90 0.32 4.17 -23.83
N SER A 91 -0.20 5.17 -24.57
CA SER A 91 0.50 6.42 -24.83
C SER A 91 -0.49 7.53 -25.21
N SER A 92 -0.37 8.68 -24.56
CA SER A 92 -1.10 9.90 -24.95
C SER A 92 -0.62 10.44 -26.29
N ARG A 93 0.63 10.19 -26.65
CA ARG A 93 1.20 10.59 -27.94
C ARG A 93 0.58 9.85 -29.11
N ASP A 94 0.27 8.54 -28.94
CA ASP A 94 -0.42 7.76 -29.96
C ASP A 94 -1.83 8.28 -30.24
N ARG A 95 -2.47 8.91 -29.26
CA ARG A 95 -3.79 9.55 -29.39
C ARG A 95 -3.72 10.98 -29.88
N GLY A 96 -2.52 11.57 -29.93
CA GLY A 96 -2.31 12.97 -30.32
C GLY A 96 -2.89 13.99 -29.33
N GLN A 97 -3.23 13.57 -28.11
CA GLN A 97 -3.83 14.44 -27.09
C GLN A 97 -3.11 14.30 -25.76
N PRO A 98 -2.68 15.42 -25.14
CA PRO A 98 -2.19 15.41 -23.78
C PRO A 98 -3.23 14.89 -22.79
N PHE A 99 -2.77 14.39 -21.67
CA PHE A 99 -3.61 13.95 -20.58
C PHE A 99 -3.50 14.95 -19.43
N SER A 100 -4.65 15.40 -18.92
CA SER A 100 -4.70 16.34 -17.79
C SER A 100 -5.43 15.73 -16.62
N PHE A 101 -4.93 16.00 -15.41
CA PHE A 101 -5.54 15.53 -14.17
C PHE A 101 -5.13 16.40 -12.99
N PRO A 102 -5.97 16.48 -11.92
CA PRO A 102 -5.62 17.17 -10.69
C PRO A 102 -4.62 16.30 -9.90
N LEU A 103 -3.44 16.85 -9.61
CA LEU A 103 -2.39 16.22 -8.83
C LEU A 103 -2.77 16.23 -7.34
N GLY A 104 -2.68 15.07 -6.69
CA GLY A 104 -3.18 14.88 -5.32
C GLY A 104 -4.67 14.56 -5.24
N GLY A 105 -5.37 14.50 -6.37
CA GLY A 105 -6.80 14.21 -6.46
C GLY A 105 -7.17 12.74 -6.50
N GLN A 106 -6.21 11.83 -6.41
CA GLN A 106 -6.40 10.37 -6.49
C GLN A 106 -7.14 9.91 -7.76
N ARG A 107 -6.95 10.64 -8.87
CA ARG A 107 -7.56 10.33 -10.17
C ARG A 107 -6.69 9.45 -11.04
N VAL A 108 -5.47 9.23 -10.63
CA VAL A 108 -4.46 8.40 -11.30
C VAL A 108 -3.90 7.35 -10.33
N ILE A 109 -3.08 6.43 -10.82
CA ILE A 109 -2.43 5.43 -9.97
C ILE A 109 -1.53 6.09 -8.92
N ARG A 110 -1.43 5.46 -7.74
CA ARG A 110 -0.65 5.98 -6.61
C ARG A 110 0.80 6.29 -6.99
N GLY A 111 1.37 5.52 -7.90
CA GLY A 111 2.72 5.76 -8.41
C GLY A 111 2.89 7.10 -9.12
N TRP A 112 1.87 7.60 -9.79
CA TRP A 112 1.89 8.92 -10.41
C TRP A 112 1.72 10.04 -9.37
N GLU A 113 0.81 9.83 -8.41
CA GLU A 113 0.61 10.77 -7.29
C GLU A 113 1.88 10.97 -6.46
N GLN A 114 2.75 9.96 -6.40
CA GLN A 114 4.03 10.03 -5.68
C GLN A 114 5.20 10.49 -6.56
N GLY A 115 5.17 10.15 -7.85
CA GLY A 115 6.32 10.34 -8.74
C GLY A 115 6.32 11.64 -9.54
N ILE A 116 5.17 12.27 -9.76
CA ILE A 116 5.06 13.49 -10.57
C ILE A 116 5.31 14.78 -9.79
N PRO A 117 4.91 14.90 -8.50
CA PRO A 117 5.21 16.10 -7.74
C PRO A 117 6.70 16.49 -7.83
N GLY A 118 6.98 17.79 -7.89
CA GLY A 118 8.34 18.31 -8.04
C GLY A 118 8.90 18.28 -9.46
N MET A 119 8.15 17.78 -10.46
CA MET A 119 8.53 17.98 -11.87
C MET A 119 8.34 19.44 -12.26
N LYS A 120 9.22 19.93 -13.14
CA LYS A 120 9.07 21.26 -13.74
C LYS A 120 8.63 21.15 -15.19
N VAL A 121 7.83 22.13 -15.63
CA VAL A 121 7.37 22.21 -17.01
C VAL A 121 8.53 22.18 -17.99
N GLY A 122 8.39 21.39 -19.05
CA GLY A 122 9.45 21.04 -20.01
C GLY A 122 10.35 19.88 -19.58
N GLY A 123 10.14 19.33 -18.38
CA GLY A 123 10.86 18.16 -17.88
C GLY A 123 10.28 16.84 -18.37
N THR A 124 11.12 15.82 -18.43
CA THR A 124 10.74 14.43 -18.71
C THR A 124 11.25 13.55 -17.58
N ARG A 125 10.39 12.72 -17.02
CA ARG A 125 10.69 11.85 -15.89
C ARG A 125 10.30 10.42 -16.19
N ARG A 126 11.18 9.49 -15.85
CA ARG A 126 10.88 8.05 -15.85
C ARG A 126 10.44 7.64 -14.47
N LEU A 127 9.35 6.87 -14.42
CA LEU A 127 8.80 6.27 -13.21
C LEU A 127 8.77 4.75 -13.38
N VAL A 128 9.41 4.00 -12.47
CA VAL A 128 9.23 2.55 -12.36
C VAL A 128 8.33 2.30 -11.16
N ILE A 129 7.15 1.79 -11.43
CA ILE A 129 6.05 1.71 -10.46
C ILE A 129 5.75 0.26 -10.14
N PRO A 130 5.98 -0.18 -8.89
CA PRO A 130 5.64 -1.53 -8.47
C PRO A 130 4.13 -1.75 -8.47
N PRO A 131 3.66 -3.01 -8.58
CA PRO A 131 2.24 -3.32 -8.71
C PRO A 131 1.36 -2.76 -7.59
N GLY A 132 1.85 -2.69 -6.34
CA GLY A 132 1.12 -2.13 -5.20
C GLY A 132 0.79 -0.64 -5.31
N LEU A 133 1.51 0.10 -6.17
CA LEU A 133 1.26 1.51 -6.48
C LEU A 133 0.64 1.72 -7.86
N ALA A 134 0.33 0.63 -8.58
CA ALA A 134 -0.30 0.61 -9.89
C ALA A 134 -1.62 -0.16 -9.86
N TYR A 135 -1.71 -1.30 -10.54
CA TYR A 135 -2.95 -2.07 -10.69
C TYR A 135 -2.98 -3.36 -9.85
N GLY A 136 -1.96 -3.60 -9.03
CA GLY A 136 -1.90 -4.70 -8.04
C GLY A 136 -2.05 -6.08 -8.67
N THR A 137 -2.65 -6.97 -7.89
CA THR A 137 -2.92 -8.37 -8.29
C THR A 137 -4.08 -8.51 -9.26
N ARG A 138 -4.80 -7.43 -9.56
CA ARG A 138 -5.95 -7.44 -10.49
C ARG A 138 -5.52 -7.21 -11.93
N GLY A 139 -4.44 -6.43 -12.15
CA GLY A 139 -4.07 -5.97 -13.49
C GLY A 139 -5.10 -4.98 -14.05
N ALA A 140 -5.01 -4.66 -15.34
CA ALA A 140 -5.92 -3.73 -16.02
C ALA A 140 -6.06 -4.00 -17.52
N GLY A 141 -7.07 -3.37 -18.14
CA GLY A 141 -7.24 -3.37 -19.59
C GLY A 141 -7.50 -4.77 -20.19
N ASN A 142 -8.32 -5.61 -19.53
CA ASN A 142 -8.64 -6.96 -20.02
C ASN A 142 -7.38 -7.80 -20.33
N GLY A 143 -6.36 -7.73 -19.46
CA GLY A 143 -5.11 -8.49 -19.62
C GLY A 143 -4.01 -7.75 -20.37
N VAL A 144 -4.25 -6.52 -20.81
CA VAL A 144 -3.20 -5.65 -21.38
C VAL A 144 -2.10 -5.41 -20.36
N ILE A 145 -2.48 -5.18 -19.09
CA ILE A 145 -1.58 -5.13 -17.94
C ILE A 145 -1.86 -6.36 -17.08
N PRO A 146 -0.93 -7.33 -17.02
CA PRO A 146 -1.12 -8.55 -16.24
C PRO A 146 -1.20 -8.28 -14.73
N PRO A 147 -1.78 -9.22 -13.96
CA PRO A 147 -1.67 -9.22 -12.50
C PRO A 147 -0.21 -9.15 -12.04
N GLY A 148 0.05 -8.31 -11.03
CA GLY A 148 1.40 -8.20 -10.45
C GLY A 148 2.43 -7.51 -11.33
N ALA A 149 2.02 -6.83 -12.41
CA ALA A 149 2.95 -6.17 -13.32
C ALA A 149 3.57 -4.91 -12.69
N THR A 150 4.88 -4.79 -12.79
CA THR A 150 5.61 -3.53 -12.61
C THR A 150 5.54 -2.74 -13.91
N LEU A 151 5.35 -1.44 -13.81
CA LEU A 151 5.15 -0.56 -14.95
C LEU A 151 6.30 0.43 -15.08
N VAL A 152 6.64 0.78 -16.31
CA VAL A 152 7.57 1.87 -16.64
C VAL A 152 6.78 2.94 -17.36
N PHE A 153 6.86 4.19 -16.89
CA PHE A 153 6.31 5.34 -17.59
C PHE A 153 7.41 6.35 -17.87
N GLU A 154 7.33 6.98 -19.02
CA GLU A 154 8.00 8.24 -19.28
C GLU A 154 6.95 9.32 -19.42
N VAL A 155 7.05 10.32 -18.56
CA VAL A 155 6.10 11.42 -18.42
C VAL A 155 6.81 12.71 -18.73
N GLU A 156 6.27 13.49 -19.66
CA GLU A 156 6.70 14.85 -19.98
C GLU A 156 5.66 15.83 -19.45
N LEU A 157 6.09 16.77 -18.63
CA LEU A 157 5.21 17.81 -18.11
C LEU A 157 5.17 18.99 -19.07
N LEU A 158 3.98 19.24 -19.63
CA LEU A 158 3.76 20.30 -20.62
C LEU A 158 3.34 21.60 -19.97
N ALA A 159 2.44 21.53 -18.98
CA ALA A 159 1.93 22.70 -18.28
C ALA A 159 1.40 22.31 -16.89
N VAL A 160 1.29 23.31 -16.02
CA VAL A 160 0.57 23.24 -14.76
C VAL A 160 -0.45 24.39 -14.69
N GLU A 161 -1.61 24.13 -14.11
CA GLU A 161 -2.67 25.12 -13.93
C GLU A 161 -3.11 25.14 -12.47
N THR A 162 -3.21 26.32 -11.89
CA THR A 162 -3.80 26.48 -10.55
C THR A 162 -5.31 26.43 -10.65
N VAL A 163 -5.94 25.61 -9.82
CA VAL A 163 -7.40 25.62 -9.70
C VAL A 163 -7.80 26.88 -8.93
N THR A 164 -8.16 27.94 -9.66
CA THR A 164 -8.78 29.11 -9.05
C THR A 164 -10.23 28.73 -8.72
N LEU A 165 -10.55 28.51 -7.45
CA LEU A 165 -11.93 28.44 -7.02
C LEU A 165 -12.50 29.84 -7.19
N THR A 166 -13.27 30.04 -8.25
CA THR A 166 -14.12 31.24 -8.37
C THR A 166 -15.22 31.05 -7.34
N GLU A 167 -15.11 31.77 -6.21
CA GLU A 167 -16.26 31.94 -5.31
C GLU A 167 -17.29 32.77 -6.07
N ASP A 168 -18.28 32.13 -6.62
CA ASP A 168 -19.52 32.80 -7.05
C ASP A 168 -20.21 33.33 -5.80
N LYS A 169 -20.19 34.64 -5.71
CA LYS A 169 -20.81 35.46 -4.64
C LYS A 169 -22.27 35.71 -4.98
#